data_88345615c014e015f141df914a8ea2ca
#
_entry.id   88345615c014e015f141df914a8ea2ca
#
_cell.length_a   1.000
_cell.length_b   1.000
_cell.length_c   1.000
_cell.angle_alpha   90.00
_cell.angle_beta   90.00
_cell.angle_gamma   90.00
#
_symmetry.space_group_name_H-M   'P 1'
#
loop_
_entity.id
_entity.type
_entity.pdbx_description
1 polymer ?
#
loop_
_entity_poly.entity_id
_entity_poly.type
_entity_poly.pdbx_seq_one_letter_code
_entity_poly.pdbx_strand_id
1 'polypeptide(L)'
;MAVLEKKEALEFLNRVAAGLANMFGNSCETLIHDMNNKKSSIVSIYHGQVTQRKQGESLTILGVKEVDDFFEGKDLVNCLGKTKDGRLLKSSTFHLRGDDYHYALGINYDYTHLAMAKASLEEFTAVGQPIEEAISSSSNLLQDIFDECLKIVGKPVVMFNRGDRLKMIELLMERGAFDFTKGIPIIAEKLNISRYTIYKYLKPRA
;
A
#
# COMPACT_ATOMS: atom_id res chain seq x y z
N MET A 1 2.64 -26.08 39.97
CA MET A 1 1.77 -24.92 39.75
C MET A 1 0.37 -25.32 40.16
N ALA A 2 -0.33 -24.52 40.98
CA ALA A 2 -1.74 -24.80 41.26
C ALA A 2 -2.56 -24.70 39.99
N VAL A 3 -3.33 -25.73 39.68
CA VAL A 3 -4.26 -25.72 38.52
C VAL A 3 -5.48 -24.91 38.97
N LEU A 4 -5.87 -23.93 38.18
CA LEU A 4 -7.09 -23.14 38.46
C LEU A 4 -8.31 -24.07 38.43
N GLU A 5 -9.22 -23.90 39.37
CA GLU A 5 -10.52 -24.60 39.27
C GLU A 5 -11.32 -24.10 38.08
N LYS A 6 -12.16 -24.95 37.50
CA LYS A 6 -12.99 -24.67 36.33
C LYS A 6 -13.75 -23.32 36.42
N LYS A 7 -14.32 -23.05 37.59
CA LYS A 7 -15.08 -21.80 37.83
C LYS A 7 -14.19 -20.59 37.85
N GLU A 8 -13.04 -20.67 38.51
CA GLU A 8 -12.07 -19.58 38.60
C GLU A 8 -11.43 -19.29 37.23
N ALA A 9 -11.13 -20.32 36.46
CA ALA A 9 -10.63 -20.21 35.11
C ALA A 9 -11.61 -19.47 34.17
N LEU A 10 -12.90 -19.83 34.22
CA LEU A 10 -13.93 -19.17 33.43
C LEU A 10 -14.15 -17.72 33.87
N GLU A 11 -14.15 -17.46 35.19
CA GLU A 11 -14.28 -16.12 35.75
C GLU A 11 -13.13 -15.19 35.34
N PHE A 12 -11.89 -15.71 35.39
CA PHE A 12 -10.70 -14.98 34.91
C PHE A 12 -10.79 -14.67 33.42
N LEU A 13 -11.13 -15.67 32.58
CA LEU A 13 -11.26 -15.49 31.13
C LEU A 13 -12.36 -14.46 30.79
N ASN A 14 -13.48 -14.46 31.49
CA ASN A 14 -14.56 -13.47 31.31
C ASN A 14 -14.08 -12.05 31.61
N ARG A 15 -13.33 -11.84 32.70
CA ARG A 15 -12.78 -10.52 33.02
C ARG A 15 -11.78 -10.04 31.95
N VAL A 16 -10.92 -10.94 31.48
CA VAL A 16 -9.96 -10.62 30.41
C VAL A 16 -10.71 -10.30 29.10
N ALA A 17 -11.67 -11.13 28.71
CA ALA A 17 -12.45 -10.93 27.51
C ALA A 17 -13.21 -9.59 27.55
N ALA A 18 -13.94 -9.30 28.62
CA ALA A 18 -14.64 -8.03 28.80
C ALA A 18 -13.68 -6.83 28.78
N GLY A 19 -12.54 -6.96 29.47
CA GLY A 19 -11.52 -5.92 29.53
C GLY A 19 -10.93 -5.58 28.17
N LEU A 20 -10.58 -6.60 27.38
CA LEU A 20 -10.07 -6.43 26.01
C LEU A 20 -11.12 -5.81 25.08
N ALA A 21 -12.35 -6.31 25.09
CA ALA A 21 -13.43 -5.75 24.28
C ALA A 21 -13.65 -4.27 24.59
N ASN A 22 -13.69 -3.90 25.86
CA ASN A 22 -13.87 -2.50 26.27
C ASN A 22 -12.64 -1.63 25.93
N MET A 23 -11.43 -2.14 26.08
CA MET A 23 -10.20 -1.41 25.78
C MET A 23 -10.05 -1.06 24.30
N PHE A 24 -10.39 -2.00 23.42
CA PHE A 24 -10.26 -1.83 21.96
C PHE A 24 -11.57 -1.38 21.28
N GLY A 25 -12.66 -1.26 22.02
CA GLY A 25 -13.94 -0.70 21.56
C GLY A 25 -14.71 -1.61 20.60
N ASN A 26 -15.69 -1.02 19.90
CA ASN A 26 -16.69 -1.75 19.11
C ASN A 26 -16.13 -2.60 17.94
N SER A 27 -14.89 -2.37 17.55
CA SER A 27 -14.21 -3.17 16.52
C SER A 27 -13.56 -4.45 17.09
N CYS A 28 -13.55 -4.63 18.40
CA CYS A 28 -12.96 -5.78 19.07
C CYS A 28 -14.04 -6.68 19.67
N GLU A 29 -14.22 -7.84 19.08
CA GLU A 29 -15.01 -8.93 19.65
C GLU A 29 -14.11 -9.85 20.44
N THR A 30 -14.53 -10.24 21.63
CA THR A 30 -13.92 -11.32 22.39
C THR A 30 -14.98 -12.35 22.78
N LEU A 31 -14.58 -13.60 22.77
CA LEU A 31 -15.49 -14.70 23.11
C LEU A 31 -14.74 -15.85 23.78
N ILE A 32 -15.47 -16.61 24.56
CA ILE A 32 -14.96 -17.79 25.23
C ILE A 32 -15.73 -19.01 24.71
N HIS A 33 -14.98 -19.98 24.22
CA HIS A 33 -15.51 -21.30 23.84
C HIS A 33 -15.28 -22.30 24.94
N ASP A 34 -16.26 -23.15 25.19
CA ASP A 34 -16.09 -24.45 25.84
C ASP A 34 -15.79 -25.48 24.74
N MET A 35 -14.56 -25.92 24.63
CA MET A 35 -14.09 -26.83 23.59
C MET A 35 -14.63 -28.25 23.78
N ASN A 36 -15.15 -28.58 24.97
CA ASN A 36 -15.81 -29.85 25.25
C ASN A 36 -17.25 -29.90 24.69
N ASN A 37 -17.84 -28.72 24.42
CA ASN A 37 -19.19 -28.61 23.86
C ASN A 37 -19.20 -27.95 22.48
N LYS A 38 -18.84 -28.69 21.44
CA LYS A 38 -18.70 -28.15 20.06
C LYS A 38 -19.99 -27.61 19.46
N LYS A 39 -21.17 -28.12 19.86
CA LYS A 39 -22.46 -27.71 19.28
C LYS A 39 -22.99 -26.39 19.83
N SER A 40 -22.62 -26.04 21.06
CA SER A 40 -22.98 -24.80 21.75
C SER A 40 -21.77 -24.31 22.52
N SER A 41 -20.71 -24.02 21.79
CA SER A 41 -19.38 -23.79 22.37
C SER A 41 -19.23 -22.37 22.95
N ILE A 42 -19.92 -21.36 22.41
CA ILE A 42 -19.79 -19.98 22.88
C ILE A 42 -20.47 -19.81 24.23
N VAL A 43 -19.68 -19.79 25.30
CA VAL A 43 -20.17 -19.60 26.67
C VAL A 43 -20.28 -18.13 27.04
N SER A 44 -19.45 -17.27 26.45
CA SER A 44 -19.50 -15.81 26.63
C SER A 44 -19.03 -15.12 25.36
N ILE A 45 -19.60 -13.95 25.06
CA ILE A 45 -19.21 -13.12 23.93
C ILE A 45 -19.43 -11.65 24.26
N TYR A 46 -18.49 -10.82 23.88
CA TYR A 46 -18.50 -9.36 24.02
C TYR A 46 -18.30 -8.75 22.62
N HIS A 47 -19.11 -7.75 22.29
CA HIS A 47 -19.16 -7.11 20.96
C HIS A 47 -19.38 -8.09 19.80
N GLY A 48 -20.27 -9.07 19.99
CA GLY A 48 -20.60 -10.11 19.00
C GLY A 48 -21.06 -9.59 17.62
N GLN A 49 -21.37 -8.29 17.50
CA GLN A 49 -21.70 -7.65 16.23
C GLN A 49 -20.54 -7.66 15.22
N VAL A 50 -19.30 -7.84 15.67
CA VAL A 50 -18.12 -7.89 14.79
C VAL A 50 -18.21 -9.09 13.85
N THR A 51 -18.55 -10.26 14.36
CA THR A 51 -18.69 -11.49 13.56
C THR A 51 -20.14 -11.94 13.41
N GLN A 52 -21.10 -11.21 14.00
CA GLN A 52 -22.53 -11.52 14.05
C GLN A 52 -22.86 -12.83 14.78
N ARG A 53 -21.98 -13.25 15.72
CA ARG A 53 -22.16 -14.43 16.56
C ARG A 53 -22.86 -14.11 17.87
N LYS A 54 -23.44 -15.15 18.48
CA LYS A 54 -24.16 -15.04 19.76
C LYS A 54 -23.74 -16.15 20.72
N GLN A 55 -23.97 -15.91 22.00
CA GLN A 55 -23.81 -16.93 23.04
C GLN A 55 -24.68 -18.15 22.70
N GLY A 56 -24.19 -19.33 22.94
CA GLY A 56 -24.86 -20.59 22.68
C GLY A 56 -24.67 -21.13 21.26
N GLU A 57 -24.07 -20.39 20.36
CA GLU A 57 -23.78 -20.87 19.02
C GLU A 57 -22.58 -21.84 19.01
N SER A 58 -22.51 -22.64 17.93
CA SER A 58 -21.44 -23.60 17.72
C SER A 58 -20.12 -22.91 17.36
N LEU A 59 -19.04 -23.65 17.55
CA LEU A 59 -17.72 -23.25 17.09
C LEU A 59 -17.74 -23.13 15.57
N THR A 60 -17.54 -21.94 15.06
CA THR A 60 -17.28 -21.70 13.64
C THR A 60 -15.98 -20.93 13.53
N ILE A 61 -15.05 -21.44 12.74
CA ILE A 61 -13.79 -20.74 12.47
C ILE A 61 -14.01 -19.88 11.23
N LEU A 62 -13.70 -18.60 11.35
CA LEU A 62 -13.86 -17.62 10.28
C LEU A 62 -13.04 -18.02 9.04
N GLY A 63 -13.73 -18.51 8.01
CA GLY A 63 -13.13 -18.82 6.71
C GLY A 63 -12.45 -20.20 6.59
N VAL A 64 -12.50 -21.06 7.61
CA VAL A 64 -11.84 -22.37 7.59
C VAL A 64 -12.85 -23.49 7.76
N LYS A 65 -12.87 -24.46 6.83
CA LYS A 65 -13.81 -25.55 6.83
C LYS A 65 -13.35 -26.79 7.61
N GLU A 66 -12.05 -26.98 7.77
CA GLU A 66 -11.45 -28.13 8.46
C GLU A 66 -10.24 -27.67 9.25
N VAL A 67 -10.25 -27.80 10.57
CA VAL A 67 -9.12 -27.46 11.43
C VAL A 67 -9.02 -28.48 12.57
N ASP A 68 -8.48 -29.62 12.27
CA ASP A 68 -8.20 -30.63 13.32
C ASP A 68 -7.23 -30.11 14.37
N ASP A 69 -6.18 -29.38 13.95
CA ASP A 69 -5.18 -28.76 14.84
C ASP A 69 -5.78 -27.77 15.84
N PHE A 70 -6.87 -27.08 15.50
CA PHE A 70 -7.54 -26.15 16.41
C PHE A 70 -8.16 -26.87 17.60
N PHE A 71 -8.71 -28.05 17.35
CA PHE A 71 -9.30 -28.89 18.41
C PHE A 71 -8.24 -29.55 19.29
N GLU A 72 -7.02 -29.68 18.79
CA GLU A 72 -5.87 -30.16 19.57
C GLU A 72 -5.35 -29.13 20.58
N GLY A 73 -5.84 -27.89 20.51
CA GLY A 73 -5.55 -26.81 21.47
C GLY A 73 -4.26 -26.06 21.19
N LYS A 74 -3.91 -25.93 19.91
CA LYS A 74 -2.83 -25.06 19.47
C LYS A 74 -3.31 -23.61 19.41
N ASP A 75 -2.57 -22.71 20.06
CA ASP A 75 -2.84 -21.27 19.99
C ASP A 75 -2.64 -20.73 18.56
N LEU A 76 -3.54 -19.87 18.18
CA LEU A 76 -3.44 -19.09 16.95
C LEU A 76 -3.23 -17.63 17.31
N VAL A 77 -2.23 -16.98 16.69
CA VAL A 77 -1.90 -15.60 17.01
C VAL A 77 -1.84 -14.76 15.74
N ASN A 78 -2.60 -13.65 15.75
CA ASN A 78 -2.59 -12.65 14.68
C ASN A 78 -2.85 -13.22 13.28
N CYS A 79 -3.79 -14.14 13.17
CA CYS A 79 -4.20 -14.74 11.91
C CYS A 79 -5.15 -13.82 11.15
N LEU A 80 -5.05 -13.84 9.81
CA LEU A 80 -5.98 -13.13 8.96
C LEU A 80 -7.30 -13.88 8.91
N GLY A 81 -8.38 -13.20 9.27
CA GLY A 81 -9.75 -13.67 9.09
C GLY A 81 -10.55 -12.76 8.15
N LYS A 82 -11.66 -13.29 7.64
CA LYS A 82 -12.61 -12.52 6.85
C LYS A 82 -14.02 -12.88 7.24
N THR A 83 -14.88 -11.89 7.47
CA THR A 83 -16.30 -12.11 7.72
C THR A 83 -17.03 -12.47 6.43
N LYS A 84 -18.27 -12.98 6.54
CA LYS A 84 -19.12 -13.29 5.37
C LYS A 84 -19.43 -12.08 4.52
N ASP A 85 -19.52 -10.91 5.12
CA ASP A 85 -19.78 -9.62 4.47
C ASP A 85 -18.49 -8.93 3.99
N GLY A 86 -17.32 -9.60 4.10
CA GLY A 86 -16.06 -9.18 3.49
C GLY A 86 -15.17 -8.32 4.38
N ARG A 87 -15.52 -8.06 5.64
CA ARG A 87 -14.68 -7.29 6.57
C ARG A 87 -13.41 -8.06 6.92
N LEU A 88 -12.33 -7.32 7.13
CA LEU A 88 -11.00 -7.85 7.44
C LEU A 88 -10.80 -7.96 8.94
N LEU A 89 -10.47 -9.15 9.41
CA LEU A 89 -10.26 -9.41 10.83
C LEU A 89 -8.83 -9.84 11.10
N LYS A 90 -8.28 -9.39 12.23
CA LYS A 90 -7.18 -10.04 12.92
C LYS A 90 -7.77 -10.94 13.99
N SER A 91 -7.44 -12.22 13.98
CA SER A 91 -7.97 -13.21 14.91
C SER A 91 -6.84 -13.86 15.68
N SER A 92 -7.04 -13.99 16.98
CA SER A 92 -6.18 -14.79 17.86
C SER A 92 -7.04 -15.69 18.72
N THR A 93 -6.52 -16.88 19.05
CA THR A 93 -7.19 -17.82 19.95
C THR A 93 -6.17 -18.44 20.87
N PHE A 94 -6.47 -18.44 22.16
CA PHE A 94 -5.63 -18.99 23.21
C PHE A 94 -6.39 -20.06 23.97
N HIS A 95 -5.77 -21.21 24.13
CA HIS A 95 -6.35 -22.34 24.82
C HIS A 95 -5.93 -22.39 26.29
N LEU A 96 -6.91 -22.65 27.16
CA LEU A 96 -6.68 -22.88 28.59
C LEU A 96 -7.29 -24.25 28.96
N ARG A 97 -6.45 -25.16 29.42
CA ARG A 97 -6.84 -26.51 29.83
C ARG A 97 -6.60 -26.74 31.31
N GLY A 98 -7.54 -27.38 31.95
CA GLY A 98 -7.41 -27.97 33.30
C GLY A 98 -7.85 -29.41 33.25
N ASP A 99 -7.96 -30.02 34.41
CA ASP A 99 -8.28 -31.45 34.52
C ASP A 99 -9.70 -31.78 34.01
N ASP A 100 -10.66 -30.87 34.20
CA ASP A 100 -12.08 -31.07 33.87
C ASP A 100 -12.64 -30.01 32.89
N TYR A 101 -11.80 -29.14 32.32
CA TYR A 101 -12.22 -28.11 31.38
C TYR A 101 -11.20 -27.90 30.24
N HIS A 102 -11.73 -27.43 29.11
CA HIS A 102 -10.94 -26.91 28.02
C HIS A 102 -11.66 -25.68 27.43
N TYR A 103 -11.16 -24.49 27.76
CA TYR A 103 -11.67 -23.23 27.23
C TYR A 103 -10.74 -22.68 26.16
N ALA A 104 -11.32 -21.89 25.23
CA ALA A 104 -10.53 -21.12 24.29
C ALA A 104 -11.03 -19.66 24.27
N LEU A 105 -10.13 -18.73 24.51
CA LEU A 105 -10.37 -17.28 24.38
C LEU A 105 -10.08 -16.87 22.96
N GLY A 106 -11.11 -16.49 22.23
CA GLY A 106 -11.01 -15.87 20.89
C GLY A 106 -11.01 -14.35 20.99
N ILE A 107 -10.19 -13.71 20.18
CA ILE A 107 -10.11 -12.24 20.03
C ILE A 107 -10.17 -11.95 18.55
N ASN A 108 -11.18 -11.22 18.10
CA ASN A 108 -11.37 -10.82 16.71
C ASN A 108 -11.40 -9.28 16.63
N TYR A 109 -10.48 -8.72 15.87
CA TYR A 109 -10.40 -7.27 15.69
C TYR A 109 -10.68 -6.91 14.23
N ASP A 110 -11.78 -6.17 14.01
CA ASP A 110 -12.12 -5.63 12.70
C ASP A 110 -11.23 -4.42 12.39
N TYR A 111 -10.30 -4.60 11.46
CA TYR A 111 -9.38 -3.55 11.04
C TYR A 111 -9.67 -3.02 9.62
N THR A 112 -10.87 -3.28 9.09
CA THR A 112 -11.26 -2.90 7.73
C THR A 112 -11.04 -1.41 7.48
N HIS A 113 -11.52 -0.55 8.40
CA HIS A 113 -11.36 0.91 8.26
C HIS A 113 -9.89 1.35 8.34
N LEU A 114 -9.07 0.68 9.16
CA LEU A 114 -7.64 0.95 9.23
C LEU A 114 -6.92 0.53 7.96
N ALA A 115 -7.33 -0.60 7.36
CA ALA A 115 -6.78 -1.05 6.09
C ALA A 115 -7.11 -0.06 4.94
N MET A 116 -8.34 0.48 4.92
CA MET A 116 -8.73 1.51 3.96
C MET A 116 -7.95 2.81 4.18
N ALA A 117 -7.82 3.26 5.42
CA ALA A 117 -7.03 4.46 5.74
C ALA A 117 -5.56 4.29 5.36
N LYS A 118 -4.99 3.10 5.61
CA LYS A 118 -3.63 2.76 5.19
C LYS A 118 -3.48 2.86 3.67
N ALA A 119 -4.40 2.27 2.90
CA ALA A 119 -4.37 2.33 1.45
C ALA A 119 -4.44 3.78 0.92
N SER A 120 -5.31 4.61 1.51
CA SER A 120 -5.41 6.03 1.16
C SER A 120 -4.13 6.80 1.48
N LEU A 121 -3.48 6.51 2.61
CA LEU A 121 -2.20 7.12 2.98
C LEU A 121 -1.07 6.66 2.05
N GLU A 122 -1.03 5.40 1.67
CA GLU A 122 -0.05 4.87 0.72
C GLU A 122 -0.21 5.53 -0.65
N GLU A 123 -1.44 5.70 -1.13
CA GLU A 123 -1.73 6.42 -2.39
C GLU A 123 -1.30 7.88 -2.30
N PHE A 124 -1.64 8.58 -1.21
CA PHE A 124 -1.33 9.99 -1.02
C PHE A 124 0.18 10.26 -0.85
N THR A 125 0.91 9.32 -0.25
CA THR A 125 2.35 9.44 -0.03
C THR A 125 3.18 8.82 -1.15
N ALA A 126 2.53 8.19 -2.15
CA ALA A 126 3.24 7.67 -3.30
C ALA A 126 3.92 8.81 -4.07
N VAL A 127 5.21 8.70 -4.24
CA VAL A 127 6.01 9.61 -5.06
C VAL A 127 6.41 8.91 -6.35
N GLY A 128 6.42 9.68 -7.44
CA GLY A 128 6.89 9.19 -8.72
C GLY A 128 8.42 9.08 -8.78
N GLN A 129 8.96 9.27 -9.97
CA GLN A 129 10.40 9.31 -10.19
C GLN A 129 11.04 10.55 -9.54
N PRO A 130 12.32 10.50 -9.17
CA PRO A 130 13.07 11.66 -8.70
C PRO A 130 13.03 12.83 -9.69
N ILE A 131 13.04 14.06 -9.17
CA ILE A 131 13.01 15.28 -10.01
C ILE A 131 14.17 15.29 -11.01
N GLU A 132 15.34 14.80 -10.62
CA GLU A 132 16.51 14.70 -11.48
C GLU A 132 16.27 13.81 -12.72
N GLU A 133 15.55 12.69 -12.54
CA GLU A 133 15.18 11.80 -13.65
C GLU A 133 14.12 12.43 -14.54
N ALA A 134 13.15 13.13 -13.96
CA ALA A 134 12.12 13.85 -14.71
C ALA A 134 12.74 14.97 -15.58
N ILE A 135 13.74 15.68 -15.07
CA ILE A 135 14.47 16.72 -15.81
C ILE A 135 15.37 16.08 -16.88
N SER A 136 15.97 14.92 -16.60
CA SER A 136 16.80 14.18 -17.57
C SER A 136 15.98 13.65 -18.74
N SER A 137 14.73 13.25 -18.52
CA SER A 137 13.82 12.87 -19.61
C SER A 137 13.49 14.05 -20.54
N SER A 138 13.41 15.28 -19.99
CA SER A 138 13.27 16.50 -20.81
C SER A 138 14.53 16.80 -21.65
N SER A 139 15.72 16.46 -21.16
CA SER A 139 16.96 16.63 -21.92
C SER A 139 17.08 15.57 -23.04
N ASN A 140 16.55 14.37 -22.82
CA ASN A 140 16.47 13.34 -23.87
C ASN A 140 15.52 13.79 -25.01
N LEU A 141 14.38 14.38 -24.69
CA LEU A 141 13.47 14.90 -25.69
C LEU A 141 14.10 16.03 -26.52
N LEU A 142 14.86 16.94 -25.91
CA LEU A 142 15.59 17.97 -26.63
C LEU A 142 16.69 17.36 -27.53
N GLN A 143 17.33 16.28 -27.10
CA GLN A 143 18.28 15.53 -27.92
C GLN A 143 17.59 14.91 -29.12
N ASP A 144 16.47 14.26 -28.95
CA ASP A 144 15.70 13.63 -30.02
C ASP A 144 15.25 14.67 -31.08
N ILE A 145 14.75 15.83 -30.63
CA ILE A 145 14.39 16.95 -31.51
C ILE A 145 15.62 17.44 -32.29
N PHE A 146 16.77 17.55 -31.64
CA PHE A 146 18.00 17.96 -32.29
C PHE A 146 18.44 16.97 -33.37
N ASP A 147 18.40 15.68 -33.07
CA ASP A 147 18.81 14.61 -33.97
C ASP A 147 17.86 14.48 -35.18
N GLU A 148 16.57 14.68 -34.98
CA GLU A 148 15.61 14.77 -36.09
C GLU A 148 15.88 15.97 -37.00
N CYS A 149 16.11 17.14 -36.45
CA CYS A 149 16.46 18.35 -37.22
C CYS A 149 17.78 18.13 -37.99
N LEU A 150 18.76 17.47 -37.37
CA LEU A 150 20.02 17.15 -37.98
C LEU A 150 19.87 16.23 -39.21
N LYS A 151 18.98 15.22 -39.11
CA LYS A 151 18.64 14.35 -40.27
C LYS A 151 18.05 15.16 -41.42
N ILE A 152 17.19 16.16 -41.17
CA ILE A 152 16.58 17.02 -42.17
C ILE A 152 17.63 17.93 -42.84
N VAL A 153 18.59 18.44 -42.09
CA VAL A 153 19.69 19.22 -42.68
C VAL A 153 20.64 18.35 -43.52
N GLY A 154 20.77 17.06 -43.14
CA GLY A 154 21.41 16.04 -43.98
C GLY A 154 22.96 16.04 -43.93
N LYS A 155 23.59 16.73 -42.98
CA LYS A 155 25.05 16.75 -42.81
C LYS A 155 25.45 16.97 -41.35
N PRO A 156 26.63 16.50 -40.95
CA PRO A 156 27.13 16.71 -39.59
C PRO A 156 27.40 18.19 -39.29
N VAL A 157 27.23 18.58 -38.03
CA VAL A 157 27.34 19.97 -37.55
C VAL A 157 28.70 20.60 -37.92
N VAL A 158 29.78 19.80 -37.92
CA VAL A 158 31.14 20.26 -38.27
C VAL A 158 31.26 20.75 -39.72
N MET A 159 30.32 20.34 -40.58
CA MET A 159 30.29 20.76 -42.00
C MET A 159 29.28 21.89 -42.25
N PHE A 160 28.65 22.43 -41.21
CA PHE A 160 27.64 23.49 -41.36
C PHE A 160 28.26 24.81 -41.80
N ASN A 161 27.78 25.35 -42.90
CA ASN A 161 27.93 26.73 -43.26
C ASN A 161 26.92 27.64 -42.54
N ARG A 162 26.89 28.92 -42.85
CA ARG A 162 25.99 29.87 -42.22
C ARG A 162 24.53 29.58 -42.57
N GLY A 163 24.22 29.15 -43.78
CA GLY A 163 22.85 28.80 -44.22
C GLY A 163 22.33 27.55 -43.52
N ASP A 164 23.18 26.54 -43.34
CA ASP A 164 22.84 25.31 -42.66
C ASP A 164 22.53 25.58 -41.16
N ARG A 165 23.30 26.43 -40.51
CA ARG A 165 23.03 26.84 -39.12
C ARG A 165 21.73 27.59 -38.99
N LEU A 166 21.39 28.46 -39.94
CA LEU A 166 20.12 29.17 -39.95
C LEU A 166 18.97 28.18 -40.08
N LYS A 167 19.01 27.30 -41.06
CA LYS A 167 18.00 26.26 -41.30
C LYS A 167 17.82 25.37 -40.06
N MET A 168 18.91 24.96 -39.43
CA MET A 168 18.86 24.14 -38.21
C MET A 168 18.18 24.86 -37.06
N ILE A 169 18.45 26.15 -36.84
CA ILE A 169 17.81 26.96 -35.80
C ILE A 169 16.33 27.17 -36.10
N GLU A 170 15.94 27.41 -37.36
CA GLU A 170 14.54 27.51 -37.77
C GLU A 170 13.78 26.21 -37.48
N LEU A 171 14.31 25.05 -37.84
CA LEU A 171 13.73 23.74 -37.57
C LEU A 171 13.60 23.46 -36.05
N LEU A 172 14.61 23.82 -35.25
CA LEU A 172 14.57 23.69 -33.79
C LEU A 172 13.55 24.61 -33.16
N MET A 173 13.37 25.82 -33.69
CA MET A 173 12.37 26.78 -33.23
C MET A 173 10.95 26.27 -33.50
N GLU A 174 10.69 25.77 -34.72
CA GLU A 174 9.40 25.20 -35.10
C GLU A 174 8.97 24.02 -34.23
N ARG A 175 9.94 23.28 -33.67
CA ARG A 175 9.72 22.14 -32.77
C ARG A 175 9.76 22.49 -31.29
N GLY A 176 9.81 23.76 -30.93
CA GLY A 176 9.78 24.21 -29.54
C GLY A 176 11.06 23.88 -28.74
N ALA A 177 12.20 23.62 -29.43
CA ALA A 177 13.46 23.26 -28.76
C ALA A 177 14.01 24.36 -27.85
N PHE A 178 13.62 25.59 -28.04
CA PHE A 178 14.03 26.75 -27.22
C PHE A 178 13.11 27.01 -26.02
N ASP A 179 11.97 26.31 -25.92
CA ASP A 179 11.03 26.38 -24.80
C ASP A 179 11.50 25.52 -23.63
N PHE A 180 12.44 24.61 -23.88
CA PHE A 180 13.01 23.76 -22.83
C PHE A 180 13.91 24.56 -21.89
N THR A 181 13.85 24.24 -20.61
CA THR A 181 14.78 24.77 -19.61
C THR A 181 16.22 24.51 -20.05
N LYS A 182 17.02 25.56 -20.15
CA LYS A 182 18.39 25.51 -20.69
C LYS A 182 18.50 25.07 -22.16
N GLY A 183 17.44 25.13 -22.96
CA GLY A 183 17.47 24.77 -24.38
C GLY A 183 18.51 25.57 -25.17
N ILE A 184 18.55 26.90 -25.01
CA ILE A 184 19.54 27.76 -25.69
C ILE A 184 21.01 27.37 -25.39
N PRO A 185 21.46 27.21 -24.12
CA PRO A 185 22.83 26.78 -23.85
C PRO A 185 23.17 25.41 -24.42
N ILE A 186 22.27 24.44 -24.34
CA ILE A 186 22.50 23.08 -24.87
C ILE A 186 22.62 23.10 -26.39
N ILE A 187 21.72 23.80 -27.09
CA ILE A 187 21.77 23.94 -28.56
C ILE A 187 23.01 24.71 -29.01
N ALA A 188 23.41 25.75 -28.28
CA ALA A 188 24.63 26.51 -28.59
C ALA A 188 25.88 25.61 -28.54
N GLU A 189 25.99 24.78 -27.53
CA GLU A 189 27.07 23.80 -27.37
C GLU A 189 27.05 22.78 -28.53
N LYS A 190 25.89 22.18 -28.80
CA LYS A 190 25.73 21.19 -29.90
C LYS A 190 26.05 21.76 -31.28
N LEU A 191 25.69 23.02 -31.56
CA LEU A 191 25.99 23.69 -32.83
C LEU A 191 27.38 24.31 -32.86
N ASN A 192 28.12 24.25 -31.77
CA ASN A 192 29.44 24.88 -31.60
C ASN A 192 29.40 26.38 -31.96
N ILE A 193 28.44 27.11 -31.40
CA ILE A 193 28.26 28.57 -31.58
C ILE A 193 27.96 29.23 -30.24
N SER A 194 28.14 30.56 -30.17
CA SER A 194 27.81 31.31 -28.96
C SER A 194 26.28 31.43 -28.76
N ARG A 195 25.84 31.53 -27.49
CA ARG A 195 24.43 31.85 -27.15
C ARG A 195 23.98 33.16 -27.81
N TYR A 196 24.88 34.14 -27.89
CA TYR A 196 24.60 35.40 -28.60
C TYR A 196 24.25 35.17 -30.07
N THR A 197 24.93 34.24 -30.72
CA THR A 197 24.66 33.91 -32.11
C THR A 197 23.25 33.31 -32.27
N ILE A 198 22.81 32.42 -31.35
CA ILE A 198 21.44 31.89 -31.35
C ILE A 198 20.43 33.03 -31.18
N TYR A 199 20.60 33.90 -30.19
CA TYR A 199 19.71 35.07 -29.98
C TYR A 199 19.62 35.97 -31.22
N LYS A 200 20.72 36.15 -31.96
CA LYS A 200 20.73 36.92 -33.22
C LYS A 200 19.89 36.25 -34.32
N TYR A 201 19.84 34.91 -34.37
CA TYR A 201 19.02 34.19 -35.32
C TYR A 201 17.54 34.10 -34.91
N LEU A 202 17.24 34.10 -33.62
CA LEU A 202 15.87 34.11 -33.09
C LEU A 202 15.16 35.44 -33.19
N LYS A 203 15.91 36.56 -33.34
CA LYS A 203 15.29 37.89 -33.54
C LYS A 203 14.61 37.92 -34.92
N PRO A 204 13.33 38.38 -35.00
CA PRO A 204 12.68 38.60 -36.27
C PRO A 204 13.54 39.52 -37.14
N ARG A 205 13.77 39.14 -38.38
CA ARG A 205 14.35 40.05 -39.36
C ARG A 205 13.28 41.09 -39.66
N ALA A 206 13.49 42.35 -39.22
CA ALA A 206 12.70 43.48 -39.60
C ALA A 206 12.77 43.73 -41.12
#